data_7f8d44a6ca686c0ae944090bf8c8f167
#
_entry.id   7f8d44a6ca686c0ae944090bf8c8f167
#
_cell.length_a   1.000
_cell.length_b   1.000
_cell.length_c   1.000
_cell.angle_alpha   90.00
_cell.angle_beta   90.00
_cell.angle_gamma   90.00
#
_symmetry.space_group_name_H-M   'P 1'
#
loop_
_entity.id
_entity.type
_entity.pdbx_description
1 polymer ?
#
loop_
_entity_poly.entity_id
_entity_poly.type
_entity_poly.pdbx_seq_one_letter_code
_entity_poly.pdbx_strand_id
1 'polypeptide(L)'
;MKKREIFLDFTSLLDVIMIILFFFILFSTFEIDEATKAANQTKAEYETKVDEAEAVLAEYQKEKDKLLSIDKNAVKNQEALLQYQGQILTINLYNKFDDDTLYINIKKGENKLDEFIYTESVDMKAKLTDILKMTEFTNDDVIICNLTYNGDDLYSANAVKKIEKSVNDLQKEYENFYFAAINISK
;
A
#
# COMPACT_ATOMS: atom_id res chain seq x y z
N MET A 1 -106.48 -11.34 35.40
CA MET A 1 -105.15 -11.06 34.92
C MET A 1 -104.46 -12.38 34.56
N LYS A 2 -104.24 -12.67 33.26
CA LYS A 2 -103.53 -13.89 32.82
C LYS A 2 -102.00 -13.59 32.88
N LYS A 3 -101.26 -14.29 33.76
CA LYS A 3 -99.80 -14.27 33.77
C LYS A 3 -99.38 -15.01 32.51
N ARG A 4 -98.71 -14.32 31.57
CA ARG A 4 -97.91 -14.90 30.49
C ARG A 4 -96.66 -15.39 31.08
N GLU A 5 -96.48 -16.69 31.19
CA GLU A 5 -95.19 -17.29 31.45
C GLU A 5 -94.39 -17.20 30.16
N ILE A 6 -93.28 -16.46 30.24
CA ILE A 6 -92.32 -16.35 29.20
C ILE A 6 -91.42 -17.58 29.35
N PHE A 7 -91.71 -18.62 28.59
CA PHE A 7 -90.79 -19.77 28.42
C PHE A 7 -89.58 -19.23 27.60
N LEU A 8 -88.49 -18.94 28.25
CA LEU A 8 -87.29 -18.74 27.56
C LEU A 8 -86.78 -20.07 27.04
N ASP A 9 -86.83 -20.22 25.69
CA ASP A 9 -86.30 -21.43 25.05
C ASP A 9 -84.78 -21.41 25.11
N PHE A 10 -84.20 -22.10 26.13
CA PHE A 10 -82.74 -22.18 26.37
C PHE A 10 -82.00 -22.87 25.21
N THR A 11 -82.68 -23.69 24.41
CA THR A 11 -82.09 -24.36 23.26
C THR A 11 -81.74 -23.38 22.15
N SER A 12 -82.62 -22.45 21.87
CA SER A 12 -82.33 -21.38 20.89
C SER A 12 -81.23 -20.45 21.32
N LEU A 13 -81.09 -20.18 22.63
CA LEU A 13 -80.02 -19.39 23.18
C LEU A 13 -78.67 -20.13 23.05
N LEU A 14 -78.66 -21.44 23.31
CA LEU A 14 -77.47 -22.28 23.19
C LEU A 14 -76.99 -22.34 21.74
N ASP A 15 -77.89 -22.45 20.75
CA ASP A 15 -77.50 -22.46 19.34
C ASP A 15 -76.86 -21.16 18.93
N VAL A 16 -77.34 -20.00 19.38
CA VAL A 16 -76.72 -18.69 19.09
C VAL A 16 -75.34 -18.59 19.70
N ILE A 17 -75.18 -19.07 20.94
CA ILE A 17 -73.89 -19.08 21.60
C ILE A 17 -72.86 -19.97 20.85
N MET A 18 -73.34 -21.18 20.42
CA MET A 18 -72.49 -22.08 19.64
C MET A 18 -72.06 -21.49 18.29
N ILE A 19 -72.91 -20.77 17.62
CA ILE A 19 -72.66 -20.11 16.35
C ILE A 19 -71.57 -18.96 16.61
N ILE A 20 -71.75 -18.19 17.65
CA ILE A 20 -70.79 -17.11 18.02
C ILE A 20 -69.44 -17.73 18.34
N LEU A 21 -69.36 -18.77 19.15
CA LEU A 21 -68.11 -19.46 19.47
C LEU A 21 -67.42 -20.05 18.24
N PHE A 22 -68.23 -20.65 17.32
CA PHE A 22 -67.70 -21.19 16.06
C PHE A 22 -67.04 -20.06 15.20
N PHE A 23 -67.74 -18.95 15.03
CA PHE A 23 -67.13 -17.77 14.33
C PHE A 23 -65.90 -17.24 15.03
N PHE A 24 -65.93 -17.18 16.33
CA PHE A 24 -64.74 -16.71 17.09
C PHE A 24 -63.55 -17.62 16.88
N ILE A 25 -63.73 -18.94 16.88
CA ILE A 25 -62.67 -19.91 16.61
C ILE A 25 -62.14 -19.75 15.16
N LEU A 26 -63.06 -19.62 14.19
CA LEU A 26 -62.67 -19.42 12.80
C LEU A 26 -61.84 -18.14 12.60
N PHE A 27 -62.29 -17.01 13.14
CA PHE A 27 -61.57 -15.77 13.01
C PHE A 27 -60.20 -15.82 13.73
N SER A 28 -60.14 -16.43 14.91
CA SER A 28 -58.89 -16.61 15.65
C SER A 28 -57.86 -17.48 14.90
N THR A 29 -58.33 -18.53 14.20
CA THR A 29 -57.45 -19.37 13.37
C THR A 29 -56.90 -18.60 12.17
N PHE A 30 -57.71 -17.77 11.53
CA PHE A 30 -57.26 -16.93 10.41
C PHE A 30 -56.21 -15.89 10.85
N GLU A 31 -56.41 -15.21 11.98
CA GLU A 31 -55.47 -14.23 12.52
C GLU A 31 -54.13 -14.89 12.88
N ILE A 32 -54.14 -16.09 13.46
CA ILE A 32 -52.94 -16.85 13.80
C ILE A 32 -52.19 -17.26 12.53
N ASP A 33 -52.87 -17.66 11.47
CA ASP A 33 -52.25 -18.07 10.20
C ASP A 33 -51.56 -16.89 9.49
N GLU A 34 -52.22 -15.72 9.47
CA GLU A 34 -51.63 -14.49 8.93
C GLU A 34 -50.41 -14.02 9.75
N ALA A 35 -50.53 -14.03 11.08
CA ALA A 35 -49.41 -13.66 11.97
C ALA A 35 -48.23 -14.63 11.80
N THR A 36 -48.50 -15.93 11.64
CA THR A 36 -47.44 -16.93 11.43
C THR A 36 -46.76 -16.77 10.08
N LYS A 37 -47.50 -16.46 9.02
CA LYS A 37 -46.95 -16.17 7.70
C LYS A 37 -46.08 -14.92 7.71
N ALA A 38 -46.56 -13.84 8.34
CA ALA A 38 -45.77 -12.60 8.49
C ALA A 38 -44.51 -12.82 9.29
N ALA A 39 -44.55 -13.56 10.40
CA ALA A 39 -43.38 -13.90 11.21
C ALA A 39 -42.36 -14.75 10.43
N ASN A 40 -42.79 -15.72 9.64
CA ASN A 40 -41.91 -16.53 8.81
C ASN A 40 -41.25 -15.74 7.67
N GLN A 41 -42.00 -14.82 7.04
CA GLN A 41 -41.45 -13.92 6.04
C GLN A 41 -40.38 -12.98 6.63
N THR A 42 -40.69 -12.38 7.78
CA THR A 42 -39.74 -11.52 8.48
C THR A 42 -38.47 -12.29 8.90
N LYS A 43 -38.62 -13.54 9.36
CA LYS A 43 -37.50 -14.41 9.70
C LYS A 43 -36.60 -14.70 8.48
N ALA A 44 -37.22 -15.06 7.35
CA ALA A 44 -36.47 -15.31 6.11
C ALA A 44 -35.72 -14.06 5.60
N GLU A 45 -36.33 -12.87 5.72
CA GLU A 45 -35.68 -11.61 5.39
C GLU A 45 -34.51 -11.31 6.32
N TYR A 46 -34.60 -11.58 7.61
CA TYR A 46 -33.50 -11.44 8.55
C TYR A 46 -32.37 -12.42 8.27
N GLU A 47 -32.67 -13.67 8.01
CA GLU A 47 -31.67 -14.69 7.64
C GLU A 47 -30.89 -14.25 6.38
N THR A 48 -31.58 -13.77 5.34
CA THR A 48 -30.95 -13.26 4.12
C THR A 48 -30.03 -12.07 4.41
N LYS A 49 -30.47 -11.12 5.24
CA LYS A 49 -29.65 -9.96 5.62
C LYS A 49 -28.44 -10.32 6.47
N VAL A 50 -28.56 -11.35 7.30
CA VAL A 50 -27.42 -11.87 8.08
C VAL A 50 -26.39 -12.49 7.15
N ASP A 51 -26.82 -13.34 6.22
CA ASP A 51 -25.95 -13.98 5.23
C ASP A 51 -25.23 -12.93 4.35
N GLU A 52 -25.95 -11.89 3.90
CA GLU A 52 -25.37 -10.76 3.16
C GLU A 52 -24.33 -9.99 4.01
N ALA A 53 -24.63 -9.73 5.28
CA ALA A 53 -23.71 -9.04 6.19
C ALA A 53 -22.46 -9.88 6.48
N GLU A 54 -22.60 -11.20 6.65
CA GLU A 54 -21.45 -12.09 6.83
C GLU A 54 -20.58 -12.16 5.57
N ALA A 55 -21.18 -12.18 4.37
CA ALA A 55 -20.45 -12.14 3.11
C ALA A 55 -19.63 -10.84 2.96
N VAL A 56 -20.22 -9.68 3.26
CA VAL A 56 -19.55 -8.38 3.25
C VAL A 56 -18.42 -8.33 4.29
N LEU A 57 -18.63 -8.88 5.47
CA LEU A 57 -17.61 -8.94 6.51
C LEU A 57 -16.42 -9.81 6.10
N ALA A 58 -16.67 -10.94 5.46
CA ALA A 58 -15.63 -11.83 4.94
C ALA A 58 -14.82 -11.17 3.82
N GLU A 59 -15.47 -10.42 2.93
CA GLU A 59 -14.82 -9.65 1.88
C GLU A 59 -13.94 -8.53 2.47
N TYR A 60 -14.46 -7.79 3.44
CA TYR A 60 -13.72 -6.74 4.15
C TYR A 60 -12.49 -7.29 4.89
N GLN A 61 -12.61 -8.45 5.54
CA GLN A 61 -11.48 -9.10 6.19
C GLN A 61 -10.40 -9.49 5.18
N LYS A 62 -10.80 -10.04 4.04
CA LYS A 62 -9.88 -10.42 2.96
C LYS A 62 -9.16 -9.20 2.37
N GLU A 63 -9.87 -8.09 2.18
CA GLU A 63 -9.29 -6.84 1.69
C GLU A 63 -8.32 -6.23 2.72
N LYS A 64 -8.69 -6.24 4.00
CA LYS A 64 -7.82 -5.82 5.11
C LYS A 64 -6.53 -6.65 5.17
N ASP A 65 -6.62 -7.97 5.07
CA ASP A 65 -5.44 -8.84 5.08
C ASP A 65 -4.54 -8.60 3.87
N LYS A 66 -5.13 -8.32 2.70
CA LYS A 66 -4.40 -7.93 1.50
C LYS A 66 -3.67 -6.59 1.68
N LEU A 67 -4.32 -5.58 2.25
CA LEU A 67 -3.71 -4.29 2.57
C LEU A 67 -2.57 -4.43 3.58
N LEU A 68 -2.77 -5.22 4.65
CA LEU A 68 -1.73 -5.50 5.65
C LEU A 68 -0.53 -6.25 5.06
N SER A 69 -0.74 -7.12 4.07
CA SER A 69 0.36 -7.81 3.38
C SER A 69 1.16 -6.87 2.48
N ILE A 70 0.50 -5.91 1.83
CA ILE A 70 1.15 -4.86 1.03
C ILE A 70 1.99 -3.96 1.94
N ASP A 71 1.46 -3.56 3.08
CA ASP A 71 2.14 -2.68 4.04
C ASP A 71 3.40 -3.36 4.64
N LYS A 72 3.34 -4.65 4.97
CA LYS A 72 4.51 -5.42 5.41
C LYS A 72 5.61 -5.51 4.35
N ASN A 73 5.23 -5.66 3.08
CA ASN A 73 6.19 -5.66 1.98
C ASN A 73 6.76 -4.27 1.72
N ALA A 74 5.95 -3.20 1.86
CA ALA A 74 6.40 -1.83 1.76
C ALA A 74 7.43 -1.49 2.86
N VAL A 75 7.18 -1.89 4.11
CA VAL A 75 8.13 -1.72 5.21
C VAL A 75 9.44 -2.46 4.95
N LYS A 76 9.38 -3.74 4.53
CA LYS A 76 10.59 -4.50 4.17
C LYS A 76 11.36 -3.88 3.00
N ASN A 77 10.65 -3.39 1.99
CA ASN A 77 11.28 -2.71 0.86
C ASN A 77 11.90 -1.38 1.29
N GLN A 78 11.27 -0.65 2.21
CA GLN A 78 11.82 0.57 2.78
C GLN A 78 13.05 0.30 3.64
N GLU A 79 13.05 -0.73 4.47
CA GLU A 79 14.23 -1.16 5.24
C GLU A 79 15.38 -1.58 4.31
N ALA A 80 15.09 -2.34 3.26
CA ALA A 80 16.07 -2.70 2.25
C ALA A 80 16.63 -1.45 1.53
N LEU A 81 15.76 -0.51 1.12
CA LEU A 81 16.18 0.75 0.51
C LEU A 81 17.06 1.58 1.46
N LEU A 82 16.71 1.68 2.75
CA LEU A 82 17.53 2.38 3.76
C LEU A 82 18.89 1.72 3.95
N GLN A 83 18.92 0.38 3.95
CA GLN A 83 20.17 -0.36 4.04
C GLN A 83 21.05 -0.13 2.80
N TYR A 84 20.45 -0.09 1.60
CA TYR A 84 21.18 0.21 0.36
C TYR A 84 21.56 1.69 0.22
N GLN A 85 20.76 2.63 0.75
CA GLN A 85 21.09 4.06 0.71
C GLN A 85 22.47 4.37 1.34
N GLY A 86 22.82 3.66 2.41
CA GLY A 86 24.15 3.76 3.02
C GLY A 86 25.29 3.24 2.15
N GLN A 87 24.99 2.50 1.06
CA GLN A 87 25.97 1.92 0.13
C GLN A 87 26.00 2.62 -1.22
N ILE A 88 25.12 3.62 -1.42
CA ILE A 88 25.07 4.39 -2.67
C ILE A 88 26.09 5.52 -2.64
N LEU A 89 27.04 5.47 -3.57
CA LEU A 89 27.95 6.55 -3.89
C LEU A 89 27.38 7.36 -5.05
N THR A 90 27.14 8.63 -4.86
CA THR A 90 26.62 9.52 -5.91
C THR A 90 27.69 10.53 -6.31
N ILE A 91 28.01 10.58 -7.59
CA ILE A 91 28.90 11.56 -8.21
C ILE A 91 28.03 12.51 -9.02
N ASN A 92 27.98 13.78 -8.67
CA ASN A 92 27.25 14.79 -9.42
C ASN A 92 28.23 15.74 -10.10
N LEU A 93 28.09 15.87 -11.40
CA LEU A 93 28.75 16.91 -12.19
C LEU A 93 27.77 18.07 -12.36
N TYR A 94 28.24 19.29 -12.07
CA TYR A 94 27.40 20.48 -12.23
C TYR A 94 28.25 21.74 -12.42
N ASN A 95 27.70 22.72 -13.14
CA ASN A 95 28.26 24.06 -13.23
C ASN A 95 27.58 25.00 -12.24
N LYS A 96 28.31 25.90 -11.60
CA LYS A 96 27.70 26.98 -10.81
C LYS A 96 27.20 28.09 -11.75
N PHE A 97 26.09 28.74 -11.37
CA PHE A 97 25.31 29.66 -12.20
C PHE A 97 26.08 30.80 -12.89
N ASP A 98 27.26 31.17 -12.44
CA ASP A 98 28.04 32.29 -12.94
C ASP A 98 29.47 31.93 -13.39
N ASP A 99 29.76 30.63 -13.54
CA ASP A 99 31.11 30.17 -13.81
C ASP A 99 31.07 28.95 -14.76
N ASP A 100 31.85 29.04 -15.85
CA ASP A 100 32.01 27.91 -16.80
C ASP A 100 32.81 26.74 -16.19
N THR A 101 32.94 26.73 -14.87
CA THR A 101 33.72 25.77 -14.12
C THR A 101 32.90 24.56 -13.75
N LEU A 102 33.34 23.38 -14.15
CA LEU A 102 32.70 22.12 -13.81
C LEU A 102 33.14 21.66 -12.41
N TYR A 103 32.16 21.41 -11.55
CA TYR A 103 32.36 20.89 -10.20
C TYR A 103 31.99 19.42 -10.14
N ILE A 104 32.69 18.67 -9.34
CA ILE A 104 32.41 17.30 -8.99
C ILE A 104 32.09 17.24 -7.51
N ASN A 105 30.89 16.77 -7.19
CA ASN A 105 30.46 16.54 -5.82
C ASN A 105 30.20 15.04 -5.62
N ILE A 106 30.80 14.46 -4.60
CA ILE A 106 30.72 13.05 -4.27
C ILE A 106 30.05 12.88 -2.90
N LYS A 107 29.00 12.06 -2.86
CA LYS A 107 28.21 11.79 -1.64
C LYS A 107 28.09 10.30 -1.40
N LYS A 108 27.94 9.92 -0.13
CA LYS A 108 27.49 8.59 0.30
C LYS A 108 26.15 8.76 1.01
N GLY A 109 25.05 8.34 0.35
CA GLY A 109 23.70 8.70 0.77
C GLY A 109 23.53 10.22 0.83
N GLU A 110 23.15 10.76 1.98
CA GLU A 110 22.99 12.21 2.20
C GLU A 110 24.29 12.92 2.60
N ASN A 111 25.33 12.17 2.95
CA ASN A 111 26.59 12.74 3.44
C ASN A 111 27.50 13.14 2.29
N LYS A 112 27.89 14.43 2.24
CA LYS A 112 28.89 14.93 1.31
C LYS A 112 30.26 14.46 1.76
N LEU A 113 30.98 13.78 0.85
CA LEU A 113 32.33 13.26 1.10
C LEU A 113 33.42 14.18 0.56
N ASP A 114 33.27 14.66 -0.70
CA ASP A 114 34.21 15.56 -1.34
C ASP A 114 33.50 16.46 -2.36
N GLU A 115 34.08 17.63 -2.61
CA GLU A 115 33.67 18.52 -3.68
C GLU A 115 34.87 19.28 -4.22
N PHE A 116 35.12 19.20 -5.50
CA PHE A 116 36.28 19.84 -6.11
C PHE A 116 35.97 20.27 -7.56
N ILE A 117 36.84 21.15 -8.08
CA ILE A 117 36.77 21.61 -9.46
C ILE A 117 37.37 20.53 -10.37
N TYR A 118 36.67 20.18 -11.44
CA TYR A 118 37.21 19.31 -12.46
C TYR A 118 38.29 20.06 -13.28
N THR A 119 39.44 19.44 -13.39
CA THR A 119 40.47 19.83 -14.35
C THR A 119 41.03 18.58 -15.03
N GLU A 120 41.62 18.73 -16.21
CA GLU A 120 42.21 17.58 -16.92
C GLU A 120 43.36 16.92 -16.16
N SER A 121 44.02 17.66 -15.25
CA SER A 121 45.10 17.15 -14.41
C SER A 121 44.66 16.33 -13.20
N VAL A 122 43.38 16.37 -12.83
CA VAL A 122 42.84 15.63 -11.67
C VAL A 122 42.95 14.13 -11.92
N ASP A 123 43.60 13.41 -11.03
CA ASP A 123 43.60 11.94 -11.03
C ASP A 123 42.32 11.44 -10.36
N MET A 124 41.30 11.15 -11.21
CA MET A 124 40.00 10.65 -10.75
C MET A 124 40.08 9.27 -10.09
N LYS A 125 41.00 8.39 -10.56
CA LYS A 125 41.16 7.08 -9.95
C LYS A 125 41.69 7.21 -8.52
N ALA A 126 42.72 8.01 -8.30
CA ALA A 126 43.28 8.27 -6.97
C ALA A 126 42.20 8.88 -6.04
N LYS A 127 41.45 9.89 -6.52
CA LYS A 127 40.37 10.53 -5.77
C LYS A 127 39.29 9.55 -5.34
N LEU A 128 38.77 8.75 -6.27
CA LEU A 128 37.73 7.75 -5.97
C LEU A 128 38.25 6.66 -5.03
N THR A 129 39.50 6.22 -5.20
CA THR A 129 40.13 5.24 -4.30
C THR A 129 40.23 5.77 -2.87
N ASP A 130 40.63 7.02 -2.70
CA ASP A 130 40.74 7.64 -1.37
C ASP A 130 39.35 7.77 -0.72
N ILE A 131 38.35 8.16 -1.48
CA ILE A 131 36.95 8.22 -1.01
C ILE A 131 36.44 6.85 -0.59
N LEU A 132 36.68 5.79 -1.38
CA LEU A 132 36.29 4.44 -1.02
C LEU A 132 36.95 3.97 0.27
N LYS A 133 38.23 4.29 0.48
CA LYS A 133 38.92 4.00 1.74
C LYS A 133 38.35 4.80 2.92
N MET A 134 38.02 6.09 2.72
CA MET A 134 37.41 6.94 3.77
C MET A 134 36.02 6.48 4.17
N THR A 135 35.30 5.80 3.28
CA THR A 135 33.94 5.29 3.50
C THR A 135 33.90 3.88 4.08
N GLU A 136 35.07 3.30 4.40
CA GLU A 136 35.21 1.97 4.98
C GLU A 136 34.60 0.83 4.13
N PHE A 137 34.46 1.04 2.82
CA PHE A 137 34.03 -0.02 1.92
C PHE A 137 35.12 -1.10 1.80
N THR A 138 34.71 -2.33 1.98
CA THR A 138 35.54 -3.53 1.78
C THR A 138 35.31 -4.13 0.39
N ASN A 139 36.17 -5.06 -0.01
CA ASN A 139 36.04 -5.72 -1.33
C ASN A 139 34.77 -6.57 -1.46
N ASP A 140 34.18 -7.00 -0.34
CA ASP A 140 32.96 -7.81 -0.28
C ASP A 140 31.67 -6.98 -0.29
N ASP A 141 31.79 -5.66 -0.07
CA ASP A 141 30.63 -4.77 -0.01
C ASP A 141 30.06 -4.53 -1.42
N VAL A 142 28.72 -4.41 -1.45
CA VAL A 142 28.01 -3.97 -2.66
C VAL A 142 28.09 -2.46 -2.74
N ILE A 143 28.81 -1.94 -3.73
CA ILE A 143 28.96 -0.51 -3.99
C ILE A 143 28.14 -0.14 -5.22
N ILE A 144 27.16 0.73 -5.06
CA ILE A 144 26.35 1.28 -6.15
C ILE A 144 26.83 2.72 -6.40
N CYS A 145 27.46 2.98 -7.53
CA CYS A 145 27.95 4.29 -7.91
C CYS A 145 27.11 4.89 -9.04
N ASN A 146 26.42 5.98 -8.75
CA ASN A 146 25.62 6.72 -9.72
C ASN A 146 26.32 8.02 -10.09
N LEU A 147 26.60 8.19 -11.38
CA LEU A 147 27.08 9.44 -11.95
C LEU A 147 25.92 10.21 -12.57
N THR A 148 25.64 11.41 -12.08
CA THR A 148 24.64 12.31 -12.68
C THR A 148 25.35 13.50 -13.31
N TYR A 149 25.02 13.80 -14.57
CA TYR A 149 25.62 14.90 -15.30
C TYR A 149 24.65 15.51 -16.33
N ASN A 150 24.85 16.78 -16.66
CA ASN A 150 24.19 17.40 -17.79
C ASN A 150 25.14 17.35 -18.99
N GLY A 151 24.73 16.67 -20.07
CA GLY A 151 25.56 16.51 -21.27
C GLY A 151 25.82 17.81 -22.02
N ASP A 152 24.99 18.85 -21.78
CA ASP A 152 25.12 20.17 -22.39
C ASP A 152 26.13 21.06 -21.64
N ASP A 153 26.57 20.67 -20.44
CA ASP A 153 27.55 21.43 -19.67
C ASP A 153 28.96 21.33 -20.27
N LEU A 154 29.65 22.45 -20.26
CA LEU A 154 31.03 22.53 -20.77
C LEU A 154 31.95 21.56 -20.01
N TYR A 155 32.79 20.82 -20.70
CA TYR A 155 33.69 19.78 -20.17
C TYR A 155 33.05 18.54 -19.57
N SER A 156 31.71 18.46 -19.50
CA SER A 156 31.01 17.30 -18.92
C SER A 156 31.37 15.99 -19.61
N ALA A 157 31.42 15.95 -20.94
CA ALA A 157 31.74 14.77 -21.72
C ALA A 157 33.17 14.21 -21.42
N ASN A 158 34.14 15.10 -21.22
CA ASN A 158 35.53 14.70 -20.87
C ASN A 158 35.61 14.18 -19.43
N ALA A 159 34.92 14.84 -18.50
CA ALA A 159 34.84 14.44 -17.11
C ALA A 159 34.17 13.06 -16.97
N VAL A 160 33.04 12.83 -17.66
CA VAL A 160 32.33 11.54 -17.69
C VAL A 160 33.24 10.44 -18.16
N LYS A 161 33.90 10.58 -19.33
CA LYS A 161 34.83 9.55 -19.86
C LYS A 161 35.96 9.22 -18.87
N LYS A 162 36.47 10.26 -18.17
CA LYS A 162 37.54 10.07 -17.19
C LYS A 162 37.08 9.35 -15.93
N ILE A 163 35.88 9.66 -15.46
CA ILE A 163 35.21 8.98 -14.34
C ILE A 163 34.91 7.53 -14.73
N GLU A 164 34.29 7.28 -15.88
CA GLU A 164 33.99 5.92 -16.39
C GLU A 164 35.25 5.06 -16.46
N LYS A 165 36.35 5.61 -17.00
CA LYS A 165 37.62 4.89 -17.04
C LYS A 165 38.14 4.54 -15.64
N SER A 166 38.06 5.49 -14.71
CA SER A 166 38.52 5.29 -13.33
C SER A 166 37.65 4.25 -12.61
N VAL A 167 36.33 4.29 -12.82
CA VAL A 167 35.38 3.30 -12.29
C VAL A 167 35.65 1.91 -12.86
N ASN A 168 35.87 1.78 -14.18
CA ASN A 168 36.21 0.50 -14.79
C ASN A 168 37.51 -0.11 -14.20
N ASP A 169 38.44 0.72 -13.77
CA ASP A 169 39.64 0.22 -13.10
C ASP A 169 39.32 -0.21 -11.65
N LEU A 170 38.45 0.50 -10.95
CA LEU A 170 38.01 0.15 -9.60
C LEU A 170 37.15 -1.12 -9.58
N GLN A 171 36.34 -1.36 -10.60
CA GLN A 171 35.57 -2.61 -10.76
C GLN A 171 36.45 -3.87 -10.87
N LYS A 172 37.74 -3.74 -11.18
CA LYS A 172 38.69 -4.84 -11.13
C LYS A 172 39.21 -5.12 -9.73
N GLU A 173 39.13 -4.14 -8.84
CA GLU A 173 39.60 -4.19 -7.44
C GLU A 173 38.47 -4.58 -6.48
N TYR A 174 37.20 -4.20 -6.81
CA TYR A 174 36.00 -4.44 -6.01
C TYR A 174 35.01 -5.29 -6.82
N GLU A 175 34.79 -6.55 -6.43
CA GLU A 175 33.95 -7.51 -7.19
C GLU A 175 32.49 -7.06 -7.36
N ASN A 176 31.95 -6.37 -6.37
CA ASN A 176 30.53 -5.98 -6.30
C ASN A 176 30.33 -4.47 -6.55
N PHE A 177 31.15 -3.86 -7.42
CA PHE A 177 31.04 -2.45 -7.78
C PHE A 177 30.16 -2.29 -9.03
N TYR A 178 28.99 -1.66 -8.84
CA TYR A 178 28.02 -1.36 -9.90
C TYR A 178 28.04 0.12 -10.24
N PHE A 179 28.05 0.45 -11.53
CA PHE A 179 28.12 1.82 -12.01
C PHE A 179 27.00 2.12 -13.00
N ALA A 180 26.38 3.29 -12.86
CA ALA A 180 25.43 3.85 -13.80
C ALA A 180 25.73 5.33 -14.06
N ALA A 181 25.71 5.75 -15.32
CA ALA A 181 25.81 7.16 -15.71
C ALA A 181 24.45 7.64 -16.21
N ILE A 182 23.96 8.73 -15.64
CA ILE A 182 22.63 9.31 -15.91
C ILE A 182 22.82 10.70 -16.49
N ASN A 183 22.47 10.87 -17.76
CA ASN A 183 22.44 12.17 -18.40
C ASN A 183 21.09 12.84 -18.12
N ILE A 184 21.12 14.06 -17.57
CA ILE A 184 19.95 14.85 -17.24
C ILE A 184 19.73 16.05 -18.19
N SER A 185 20.46 16.12 -19.34
CA SER A 185 20.20 17.14 -20.36
C SER A 185 18.75 17.04 -20.87
N LYS A 186 18.16 18.20 -21.18
CA LYS A 186 16.77 18.30 -21.64
C LYS A 186 16.69 18.24 -23.15
#